data_f3b0ac6b66dfb63db9dd5f2a6eda5885
#
_entry.id   f3b0ac6b66dfb63db9dd5f2a6eda5885
#
_cell.length_a   1.000
_cell.length_b   1.000
_cell.length_c   1.000
_cell.angle_alpha   90.00
_cell.angle_beta   90.00
_cell.angle_gamma   90.00
#
_symmetry.space_group_name_H-M   'P 1'
#
loop_
_entity.id
_entity.type
_entity.pdbx_description
1 polymer ?
#
loop_
_entity_poly.entity_id
_entity_poly.type
_entity_poly.pdbx_seq_one_letter_code
_entity_poly.pdbx_strand_id
1 'polypeptide(L)'
;MPISYNLEPDLSLEGYLDILKRSTLAERRRTQNHERLARILKNSDLIVTARTNEGQLIGLSRSVSDFGEMIYVADLCVDTAFQGQGVGKNLLDKSREEAGGDEVRLILLSAPAAMDYYPKVGLEHLGNCFGT
;
A
#
# COMPACT_ATOMS: atom_id res chain seq x y z
N MET A 1 10.78 -1.99 -18.35
CA MET A 1 11.13 -0.72 -17.68
C MET A 1 11.38 -0.99 -16.21
N PRO A 2 12.55 -0.66 -15.67
CA PRO A 2 12.81 -0.90 -14.26
C PRO A 2 12.00 0.02 -13.36
N ILE A 3 11.52 -0.58 -12.27
CA ILE A 3 10.73 0.12 -11.27
C ILE A 3 11.48 0.05 -9.95
N SER A 4 11.59 1.17 -9.25
CA SER A 4 12.25 1.23 -7.95
C SER A 4 11.21 1.26 -6.82
N TYR A 5 11.55 0.59 -5.72
CA TYR A 5 10.70 0.48 -4.53
C TYR A 5 11.46 1.04 -3.35
N ASN A 6 10.98 2.12 -2.77
CA ASN A 6 11.70 2.82 -1.69
C ASN A 6 10.76 3.29 -0.60
N LEU A 7 11.31 3.42 0.62
CA LEU A 7 10.62 4.13 1.68
C LEU A 7 10.56 5.61 1.30
N GLU A 8 9.39 6.19 1.45
CA GLU A 8 9.18 7.60 1.15
C GLU A 8 8.27 8.23 2.21
N PRO A 9 8.79 8.38 3.45
CA PRO A 9 7.98 8.86 4.57
C PRO A 9 7.48 10.30 4.40
N ASP A 10 8.11 11.04 3.53
CA ASP A 10 7.78 12.44 3.22
C ASP A 10 6.92 12.60 1.95
N LEU A 11 6.28 11.52 1.48
CA LEU A 11 5.37 11.60 0.34
C LEU A 11 4.36 12.72 0.55
N SER A 12 4.23 13.62 -0.43
CA SER A 12 3.33 14.77 -0.34
C SER A 12 1.86 14.34 -0.40
N LEU A 13 0.99 15.17 0.19
CA LEU A 13 -0.46 14.97 0.07
C LEU A 13 -0.90 14.96 -1.40
N GLU A 14 -0.31 15.83 -2.20
CA GLU A 14 -0.60 15.89 -3.64
C GLU A 14 -0.25 14.58 -4.33
N GLY A 15 0.93 14.02 -4.06
CA GLY A 15 1.34 12.73 -4.61
C GLY A 15 0.44 11.59 -4.16
N TYR A 16 0.07 11.59 -2.89
CA TYR A 16 -0.85 10.60 -2.33
C TYR A 16 -2.22 10.65 -3.03
N LEU A 17 -2.81 11.83 -3.13
CA LEU A 17 -4.09 12.02 -3.82
C LEU A 17 -4.02 11.58 -5.29
N ASP A 18 -2.93 11.91 -5.95
CA ASP A 18 -2.75 11.57 -7.36
C ASP A 18 -2.73 10.05 -7.58
N ILE A 19 -1.94 9.32 -6.79
CA ILE A 19 -1.88 7.86 -6.95
C ILE A 19 -3.18 7.18 -6.53
N LEU A 20 -3.88 7.69 -5.52
CA LEU A 20 -5.19 7.18 -5.16
C LEU A 20 -6.16 7.27 -6.35
N LYS A 21 -6.14 8.38 -7.09
CA LYS A 21 -6.99 8.56 -8.27
C LYS A 21 -6.58 7.65 -9.41
N ARG A 22 -5.30 7.63 -9.76
CA ARG A 22 -4.80 6.84 -10.90
C ARG A 22 -4.94 5.34 -10.70
N SER A 23 -4.96 4.89 -9.46
CA SER A 23 -5.18 3.48 -9.12
C SER A 23 -6.64 3.11 -8.93
N THR A 24 -7.55 4.07 -8.93
CA THR A 24 -8.97 3.97 -8.59
C THR A 24 -9.27 3.75 -7.09
N LEU A 25 -8.25 3.64 -6.24
CA LEU A 25 -8.47 3.46 -4.80
C LEU A 25 -9.20 4.67 -4.18
N ALA A 26 -9.11 5.84 -4.81
CA ALA A 26 -9.84 7.05 -4.38
C ALA A 26 -11.34 6.80 -4.23
N GLU A 27 -11.92 5.90 -5.03
CA GLU A 27 -13.34 5.56 -4.97
C GLU A 27 -13.74 4.89 -3.65
N ARG A 28 -12.75 4.40 -2.89
CA ARG A 28 -12.94 3.74 -1.61
C ARG A 28 -12.35 4.52 -0.44
N ARG A 29 -12.03 5.79 -0.65
CA ARG A 29 -11.40 6.66 0.35
C ARG A 29 -12.12 8.00 0.41
N ARG A 30 -12.04 8.65 1.58
CA ARG A 30 -12.65 9.97 1.81
C ARG A 30 -11.64 11.05 1.39
N THR A 31 -11.55 11.31 0.09
CA THR A 31 -10.50 12.17 -0.46
C THR A 31 -10.81 13.67 -0.35
N GLN A 32 -12.03 14.06 0.03
CA GLN A 32 -12.40 15.47 0.18
C GLN A 32 -11.85 16.12 1.44
N ASN A 33 -11.60 15.33 2.49
CA ASN A 33 -11.08 15.84 3.74
C ASN A 33 -9.55 15.81 3.75
N HIS A 34 -8.94 16.85 3.22
CA HIS A 34 -7.48 16.94 3.09
C HIS A 34 -6.75 16.96 4.43
N GLU A 35 -7.35 17.57 5.45
CA GLU A 35 -6.78 17.61 6.79
C GLU A 35 -6.67 16.19 7.38
N ARG A 36 -7.70 15.39 7.18
CA ARG A 36 -7.71 13.98 7.60
C ARG A 36 -6.66 13.17 6.85
N LEU A 37 -6.54 13.36 5.54
CA LEU A 37 -5.55 12.65 4.72
C LEU A 37 -4.12 13.01 5.11
N ALA A 38 -3.86 14.29 5.39
CA ALA A 38 -2.55 14.74 5.86
C ALA A 38 -2.18 14.10 7.20
N ARG A 39 -3.16 13.96 8.10
CA ARG A 39 -2.97 13.29 9.40
C ARG A 39 -2.68 11.81 9.21
N ILE A 40 -3.37 11.15 8.28
CA ILE A 40 -3.14 9.74 7.93
C ILE A 40 -1.70 9.54 7.46
N LEU A 41 -1.23 10.37 6.53
CA LEU A 41 0.13 10.28 6.03
C LEU A 41 1.16 10.48 7.14
N LYS A 42 0.97 11.50 7.95
CA LYS A 42 1.89 11.84 9.03
C LYS A 42 2.04 10.71 10.05
N ASN A 43 0.97 9.95 10.29
CA ASN A 43 0.94 8.91 11.30
C ASN A 43 1.10 7.50 10.73
N SER A 44 1.49 7.38 9.48
CA SER A 44 1.83 6.10 8.87
C SER A 44 3.26 5.71 9.23
N ASP A 45 3.46 4.46 9.63
CA ASP A 45 4.79 3.97 10.01
C ASP A 45 5.64 3.65 8.78
N LEU A 46 5.02 3.18 7.72
CA LEU A 46 5.70 2.82 6.49
C LEU A 46 4.93 3.33 5.29
N ILE A 47 5.62 4.10 4.46
CA ILE A 47 5.11 4.50 3.14
C ILE A 47 6.15 4.01 2.14
N VAL A 48 5.77 3.02 1.33
CA VAL A 48 6.63 2.48 0.28
C VAL A 48 6.05 2.91 -1.06
N THR A 49 6.88 3.46 -1.92
CA THR A 49 6.46 3.90 -3.24
C THR A 49 7.13 3.06 -4.33
N ALA A 50 6.44 2.91 -5.43
CA ALA A 50 6.96 2.36 -6.67
C ALA A 50 7.06 3.48 -7.70
N ARG A 51 8.24 3.69 -8.27
CA ARG A 51 8.48 4.74 -9.26
C ARG A 51 9.19 4.19 -10.48
N THR A 52 8.88 4.78 -11.63
CA THR A 52 9.60 4.50 -12.88
C THR A 52 10.98 5.16 -12.84
N ASN A 53 11.83 4.83 -13.83
CA ASN A 53 13.13 5.47 -13.99
C ASN A 53 13.06 6.99 -14.11
N GLU A 54 11.95 7.51 -14.63
CA GLU A 54 11.76 8.97 -14.78
C GLU A 54 11.17 9.61 -13.52
N GLY A 55 10.98 8.80 -12.46
CA GLY A 55 10.49 9.33 -11.20
C GLY A 55 8.97 9.37 -11.06
N GLN A 56 8.23 8.84 -12.03
CA GLN A 56 6.78 8.81 -11.97
C GLN A 56 6.30 7.86 -10.87
N LEU A 57 5.46 8.33 -9.97
CA LEU A 57 4.84 7.51 -8.93
C LEU A 57 3.76 6.63 -9.57
N ILE A 58 3.92 5.30 -9.46
CA ILE A 58 3.00 4.35 -10.07
C ILE A 58 2.39 3.37 -9.07
N GLY A 59 2.83 3.38 -7.83
CA GLY A 59 2.26 2.51 -6.81
C GLY A 59 2.62 2.95 -5.41
N LEU A 60 1.83 2.47 -4.46
CA LEU A 60 1.96 2.86 -3.06
C LEU A 60 1.49 1.73 -2.15
N SER A 61 2.25 1.51 -1.07
CA SER A 61 1.81 0.74 0.08
C SER A 61 1.98 1.62 1.32
N ARG A 62 0.89 1.83 2.05
CA ARG A 62 0.91 2.62 3.28
C ARG A 62 0.47 1.75 4.45
N SER A 63 1.28 1.69 5.49
CA SER A 63 1.11 0.71 6.56
C SER A 63 1.34 1.30 7.95
N VAL A 64 0.74 0.65 8.96
CA VAL A 64 1.07 0.85 10.37
C VAL A 64 1.67 -0.44 10.90
N SER A 65 2.65 -0.33 11.81
CA SER A 65 3.39 -1.51 12.31
C SER A 65 4.01 -1.20 13.65
N ASP A 66 4.15 -2.25 14.48
CA ASP A 66 4.97 -2.18 15.70
C ASP A 66 6.40 -2.66 15.45
N PHE A 67 6.75 -3.05 14.24
CA PHE A 67 8.06 -3.52 13.82
C PHE A 67 8.55 -4.78 14.56
N GLY A 68 7.65 -5.51 15.17
CA GLY A 68 7.99 -6.71 15.94
C GLY A 68 7.01 -7.84 15.72
N GLU A 69 5.71 -7.55 15.75
CA GLU A 69 4.70 -8.58 15.65
C GLU A 69 3.88 -8.50 14.37
N MET A 70 3.48 -7.30 13.97
CA MET A 70 2.57 -7.18 12.84
C MET A 70 2.79 -5.92 12.01
N ILE A 71 2.35 -6.01 10.76
CA ILE A 71 2.19 -4.86 9.87
C ILE A 71 0.77 -4.93 9.30
N TYR A 72 0.02 -3.83 9.40
CA TYR A 72 -1.28 -3.67 8.77
C TYR A 72 -1.13 -2.77 7.55
N VAL A 73 -1.38 -3.32 6.37
CA VAL A 73 -1.35 -2.56 5.12
C VAL A 73 -2.71 -1.90 4.93
N ALA A 74 -2.74 -0.58 5.13
CA ALA A 74 -3.98 0.20 5.06
C ALA A 74 -4.33 0.60 3.62
N ASP A 75 -3.33 0.90 2.80
CA ASP A 75 -3.49 1.20 1.39
C ASP A 75 -2.50 0.38 0.58
N LEU A 76 -2.97 -0.29 -0.46
CA LEU A 76 -2.13 -0.88 -1.49
C LEU A 76 -2.77 -0.52 -2.82
N CYS A 77 -2.06 0.19 -3.66
CA CYS A 77 -2.60 0.61 -4.94
C CYS A 77 -1.52 0.73 -6.00
N VAL A 78 -1.92 0.47 -7.24
CA VAL A 78 -1.06 0.53 -8.43
C VAL A 78 -1.82 1.26 -9.52
N ASP A 79 -1.16 2.22 -10.17
CA ASP A 79 -1.69 2.90 -11.34
C ASP A 79 -2.23 1.86 -12.33
N THR A 80 -3.44 2.08 -12.84
CA THR A 80 -4.10 1.12 -13.74
C THR A 80 -3.25 0.78 -14.97
N ALA A 81 -2.42 1.72 -15.42
CA ALA A 81 -1.54 1.50 -16.57
C ALA A 81 -0.38 0.53 -16.26
N PHE A 82 -0.11 0.26 -14.97
CA PHE A 82 1.01 -0.58 -14.53
C PHE A 82 0.57 -1.85 -13.79
N GLN A 83 -0.70 -2.16 -13.78
CA GLN A 83 -1.23 -3.38 -13.15
C GLN A 83 -0.83 -4.61 -13.97
N GLY A 84 -0.79 -5.77 -13.30
CA GLY A 84 -0.45 -7.04 -13.97
C GLY A 84 1.05 -7.25 -14.18
N GLN A 85 1.91 -6.42 -13.57
CA GLN A 85 3.37 -6.49 -13.74
C GLN A 85 4.12 -6.81 -12.43
N GLY A 86 3.39 -7.23 -11.39
CA GLY A 86 3.99 -7.60 -10.11
C GLY A 86 4.31 -6.41 -9.18
N VAL A 87 3.86 -5.21 -9.50
CA VAL A 87 4.15 -4.02 -8.68
C VAL A 87 3.53 -4.15 -7.29
N GLY A 88 2.28 -4.58 -7.20
CA GLY A 88 1.60 -4.75 -5.92
C GLY A 88 2.30 -5.77 -5.01
N LYS A 89 2.71 -6.90 -5.58
CA LYS A 89 3.46 -7.92 -4.83
C LYS A 89 4.77 -7.36 -4.29
N ASN A 90 5.51 -6.65 -5.12
CA ASN A 90 6.79 -6.06 -4.73
C ASN A 90 6.63 -4.99 -3.65
N LEU A 91 5.54 -4.22 -3.72
CA LEU A 91 5.21 -3.25 -2.66
C LEU A 91 4.93 -3.95 -1.33
N LEU A 92 4.18 -5.04 -1.34
CA LEU A 92 3.90 -5.83 -0.14
C LEU A 92 5.18 -6.46 0.43
N ASP A 93 6.00 -7.06 -0.43
CA ASP A 93 7.26 -7.69 -0.03
C ASP A 93 8.20 -6.66 0.61
N LYS A 94 8.34 -5.50 -0.02
CA LYS A 94 9.18 -4.42 0.51
C LYS A 94 8.66 -3.89 1.85
N SER A 95 7.36 -3.73 1.96
CA SER A 95 6.74 -3.25 3.21
C SER A 95 7.00 -4.23 4.35
N ARG A 96 6.81 -5.52 4.12
CA ARG A 96 7.06 -6.54 5.14
C ARG A 96 8.52 -6.61 5.51
N GLU A 97 9.42 -6.56 4.53
CA GLU A 97 10.86 -6.55 4.75
C GLU A 97 11.27 -5.40 5.67
N GLU A 98 10.78 -4.20 5.39
CA GLU A 98 11.09 -3.01 6.19
C GLU A 98 10.48 -3.05 7.59
N ALA A 99 9.40 -3.79 7.77
CA ALA A 99 8.74 -3.94 9.07
C ALA A 99 9.40 -5.01 9.96
N GLY A 100 10.22 -5.90 9.40
CA GLY A 100 10.87 -6.97 10.18
C GLY A 100 10.96 -8.32 9.47
N GLY A 101 10.50 -8.42 8.23
CA GLY A 101 10.59 -9.66 7.45
C GLY A 101 9.70 -10.77 8.01
N ASP A 102 10.29 -11.94 8.22
CA ASP A 102 9.55 -13.12 8.69
C ASP A 102 9.11 -13.03 10.15
N GLU A 103 9.66 -12.08 10.90
CA GLU A 103 9.28 -11.88 12.30
C GLU A 103 7.92 -11.20 12.45
N VAL A 104 7.44 -10.53 11.41
CA VAL A 104 6.16 -9.81 11.46
C VAL A 104 5.12 -10.52 10.60
N ARG A 105 3.88 -10.47 11.08
CA ARG A 105 2.73 -10.93 10.33
C ARG A 105 2.11 -9.76 9.57
N LEU A 106 1.95 -9.92 8.26
CA LEU A 106 1.28 -8.91 7.44
C LEU A 106 -0.20 -9.25 7.33
N ILE A 107 -1.05 -8.26 7.62
CA ILE A 107 -2.50 -8.38 7.43
C ILE A 107 -3.01 -7.19 6.63
N LEU A 108 -4.12 -7.38 5.96
CA LEU A 108 -4.83 -6.31 5.25
C LEU A 108 -6.29 -6.67 5.08
N LEU A 109 -7.10 -5.67 4.75
CA LEU A 109 -8.51 -5.85 4.41
C LEU A 109 -8.65 -5.64 2.91
N SER A 110 -9.14 -6.66 2.21
CA SER A 110 -9.27 -6.62 0.75
C SER A 110 -10.51 -5.85 0.30
N ALA A 111 -10.35 -5.04 -0.75
CA ALA A 111 -11.52 -4.59 -1.50
C ALA A 111 -12.23 -5.80 -2.12
N PRO A 112 -13.58 -5.76 -2.28
CA PRO A 112 -14.31 -6.90 -2.84
C PRO A 112 -13.75 -7.37 -4.19
N ALA A 113 -13.35 -6.45 -5.05
CA ALA A 113 -12.82 -6.79 -6.37
C ALA A 113 -11.42 -7.38 -6.34
N ALA A 114 -10.70 -7.30 -5.20
CA ALA A 114 -9.33 -7.78 -5.07
C ALA A 114 -9.23 -9.10 -4.31
N MET A 115 -10.34 -9.73 -3.95
CA MET A 115 -10.35 -10.98 -3.16
C MET A 115 -9.57 -12.11 -3.83
N ASP A 116 -9.57 -12.17 -5.15
CA ASP A 116 -8.85 -13.21 -5.90
C ASP A 116 -7.37 -12.87 -6.13
N TYR A 117 -6.99 -11.63 -5.90
CA TYR A 117 -5.61 -11.17 -6.10
C TYR A 117 -4.68 -11.65 -5.00
N TYR A 118 -5.08 -11.48 -3.74
CA TYR A 118 -4.19 -11.72 -2.61
C TYR A 118 -3.72 -13.17 -2.46
N PRO A 119 -4.56 -14.20 -2.69
CA PRO A 119 -4.05 -15.58 -2.70
C PRO A 119 -2.98 -15.81 -3.77
N LYS A 120 -3.08 -15.14 -4.91
CA LYS A 120 -2.10 -15.26 -6.01
C LYS A 120 -0.74 -14.71 -5.64
N VAL A 121 -0.68 -13.76 -4.70
CA VAL A 121 0.60 -13.19 -4.24
C VAL A 121 1.04 -13.78 -2.90
N GLY A 122 0.45 -14.89 -2.48
CA GLY A 122 0.91 -15.67 -1.34
C GLY A 122 0.25 -15.37 -0.02
N LEU A 123 -0.84 -14.57 0.01
CA LEU A 123 -1.55 -14.28 1.24
C LEU A 123 -2.75 -15.22 1.42
N GLU A 124 -3.00 -15.62 2.65
CA GLU A 124 -4.08 -16.51 3.01
C GLU A 124 -5.29 -15.72 3.52
N HIS A 125 -6.49 -16.13 3.09
CA HIS A 125 -7.73 -15.53 3.59
C HIS A 125 -7.95 -15.95 5.05
N LEU A 126 -7.99 -14.98 5.95
CA LEU A 126 -8.14 -15.23 7.39
C LEU A 126 -9.62 -15.17 7.79
N GLY A 127 -10.17 -16.31 8.24
CA GLY A 127 -11.58 -16.40 8.62
C GLY A 127 -11.90 -15.86 10.01
N ASN A 128 -10.90 -15.41 10.75
CA ASN A 128 -11.06 -14.97 12.15
C ASN A 128 -10.82 -13.47 12.35
N CYS A 129 -10.94 -12.69 11.30
CA CYS A 129 -10.81 -11.23 11.40
C CYS A 129 -12.16 -10.58 11.68
N PHE A 130 -12.22 -9.69 12.68
CA PHE A 130 -13.42 -8.96 13.05
C PHE A 130 -13.19 -7.47 12.88
N GLY A 131 -14.21 -6.77 12.45
CA GLY A 131 -14.15 -5.33 12.22
C GLY A 131 -15.43 -4.61 12.60
N THR A 132 -15.42 -3.28 12.53
CA THR A 132 -16.62 -2.45 12.75
C THR A 132 -17.39 -2.26 11.46
#